data_00b8b6d0073f02e46b5e3b56f719ba29
#
_entry.id   00b8b6d0073f02e46b5e3b56f719ba29
#
_cell.length_a   1.000
_cell.length_b   1.000
_cell.length_c   1.000
_cell.angle_alpha   90.00
_cell.angle_beta   90.00
_cell.angle_gamma   90.00
#
_symmetry.space_group_name_H-M   'P 1'
#
loop_
_entity.id
_entity.type
_entity.pdbx_description
1 polymer ?
#
loop_
_entity_poly.entity_id
_entity_poly.type
_entity_poly.pdbx_seq_one_letter_code
_entity_poly.pdbx_strand_id
1 'polypeptide(L)' 'MEIIETLNSKIDKLIHDYDKLRLENQALQQEIDFLKNENDELIRNNQDMFLRIDSTLTLIKAQNSGE' A
#
# COMPACT_ATOMS: atom_id res chain seq x y z
N MET A 1 30.68 29.46 25.52
CA MET A 1 31.69 28.42 25.26
C MET A 1 31.34 27.64 24.03
N GLU A 2 32.29 27.55 23.12
CA GLU A 2 32.06 26.91 21.79
C GLU A 2 31.60 25.46 21.90
N ILE A 3 32.13 24.71 22.88
CA ILE A 3 31.80 23.28 23.04
C ILE A 3 30.31 23.12 23.38
N ILE A 4 29.79 23.95 24.27
CA ILE A 4 28.40 23.89 24.71
C ILE A 4 27.48 24.30 23.55
N GLU A 5 27.84 25.35 22.83
CA GLU A 5 27.08 25.80 21.68
C GLU A 5 27.05 24.76 20.56
N THR A 6 28.19 24.12 20.32
CA THR A 6 28.29 23.04 19.32
C THR A 6 27.42 21.85 19.72
N LEU A 7 27.45 21.45 20.99
CA LEU A 7 26.61 20.37 21.51
C LEU A 7 25.14 20.69 21.37
N ASN A 8 24.74 21.91 21.75
CA ASN A 8 23.36 22.33 21.65
C ASN A 8 22.87 22.33 20.22
N SER A 9 23.71 22.79 19.28
CA SER A 9 23.39 22.75 17.85
C SER A 9 23.20 21.33 17.34
N LYS A 10 24.05 20.41 17.78
CA LYS A 10 23.94 19.00 17.40
C LYS A 10 22.70 18.35 17.99
N ILE A 11 22.35 18.68 19.23
CA ILE A 11 21.14 18.18 19.86
C ILE A 11 19.90 18.69 19.12
N ASP A 12 19.87 19.98 18.80
CA ASP A 12 18.77 20.58 18.06
C ASP A 12 18.59 19.92 16.70
N LYS A 13 19.70 19.63 16.02
CA LYS A 13 19.68 18.94 14.74
C LYS A 13 19.14 17.52 14.88
N LEU A 14 19.57 16.79 15.90
CA LEU A 14 19.09 15.44 16.17
C LEU A 14 17.59 15.42 16.43
N ILE A 15 17.08 16.37 17.21
CA ILE A 15 15.66 16.49 17.49
C ILE A 15 14.89 16.77 16.20
N HIS A 16 15.41 17.67 15.38
CA HIS A 16 14.79 18.00 14.10
C HIS A 16 14.77 16.79 13.16
N ASP A 17 15.90 16.08 13.07
CA ASP A 17 16.02 14.88 12.24
C ASP A 17 15.08 13.77 12.73
N TYR A 18 14.98 13.61 14.05
CA TYR A 18 14.06 12.64 14.65
C TYR A 18 12.61 12.94 14.27
N ASP A 19 12.20 14.20 14.44
CA ASP A 19 10.84 14.60 14.10
C ASP A 19 10.54 14.39 12.62
N LYS A 20 11.48 14.70 11.76
CA LYS A 20 11.35 14.50 10.32
C LYS A 20 11.18 13.02 9.99
N LEU A 21 12.03 12.17 10.56
CA LEU A 21 11.94 10.72 10.36
C LEU A 21 10.63 10.14 10.89
N ARG A 22 10.16 10.66 12.01
CA ARG A 22 8.87 10.23 12.57
C ARG A 22 7.72 10.54 11.63
N LEU A 23 7.72 11.73 11.06
CA LEU A 23 6.69 12.15 10.10
C LEU A 23 6.78 11.34 8.81
N GLU A 24 7.99 11.10 8.32
CA GLU A 24 8.20 10.26 7.14
C GLU A 24 7.72 8.83 7.39
N ASN A 25 7.99 8.31 8.58
CA ASN A 25 7.54 6.98 8.97
C ASN A 25 6.02 6.88 9.00
N GLN A 26 5.34 7.90 9.56
CA GLN A 26 3.88 7.95 9.57
C GLN A 26 3.31 8.01 8.15
N ALA A 27 3.92 8.82 7.29
CA ALA A 27 3.50 8.93 5.89
C ALA A 27 3.67 7.60 5.15
N LEU A 28 4.80 6.93 5.36
CA LEU A 28 5.06 5.61 4.77
C LEU A 28 4.05 4.57 5.27
N GLN A 29 3.69 4.61 6.54
CA GLN A 29 2.70 3.70 7.09
C GLN A 29 1.34 3.88 6.44
N GLN A 30 0.93 5.13 6.23
CA GLN A 30 -0.32 5.43 5.54
C GLN A 30 -0.29 4.95 4.09
N GLU A 31 0.85 5.12 3.43
CA GLU A 31 1.04 4.66 2.06
C GLU A 31 0.96 3.14 1.97
N ILE A 32 1.57 2.43 2.92
CA ILE A 32 1.48 0.97 3.00
C ILE A 32 0.04 0.52 3.18
N ASP A 33 -0.71 1.15 4.07
CA ASP A 33 -2.11 0.81 4.31
C ASP A 33 -2.96 1.03 3.05
N PHE A 34 -2.72 2.13 2.36
CA PHE A 34 -3.39 2.43 1.09
C PHE A 34 -3.07 1.36 0.04
N LEU A 35 -1.80 0.99 -0.11
CA LEU A 35 -1.38 -0.01 -1.08
C LEU A 35 -1.94 -1.40 -0.76
N LYS A 36 -2.03 -1.75 0.52
CA LYS A 36 -2.66 -3.00 0.94
C LYS A 36 -4.13 -3.04 0.56
N ASN A 37 -4.84 -1.95 0.79
CA ASN A 37 -6.26 -1.86 0.44
C ASN A 37 -6.46 -1.94 -1.08
N GLU A 38 -5.62 -1.25 -1.85
CA GLU A 38 -5.65 -1.34 -3.31
C GLU A 38 -5.38 -2.75 -3.79
N ASN A 39 -4.39 -3.41 -3.19
CA ASN A 39 -4.04 -4.78 -3.54
C ASN A 39 -5.21 -5.73 -3.28
N ASP A 40 -5.85 -5.61 -2.13
CA ASP A 40 -7.02 -6.42 -1.78
C ASP A 40 -8.16 -6.20 -2.78
N GLU A 41 -8.38 -4.96 -3.18
CA GLU A 41 -9.41 -4.60 -4.15
C GLU A 41 -9.13 -5.20 -5.52
N LEU A 42 -7.87 -5.14 -5.96
CA LEU A 42 -7.44 -5.74 -7.22
C LEU A 42 -7.60 -7.26 -7.20
N ILE A 43 -7.29 -7.90 -6.09
CA ILE A 43 -7.47 -9.35 -5.94
C ILE A 43 -8.94 -9.71 -6.08
N ARG A 44 -9.82 -8.97 -5.41
CA ARG A 44 -11.28 -9.22 -5.51
C ARG A 44 -11.78 -9.01 -6.92
N ASN A 45 -11.34 -7.95 -7.59
CA ASN A 45 -11.73 -7.67 -8.97
C ASN A 45 -11.26 -8.78 -9.90
N ASN A 46 -10.04 -9.28 -9.70
CA ASN A 46 -9.51 -10.39 -10.48
C ASN A 46 -10.33 -11.67 -10.26
N GLN A 47 -10.69 -11.96 -9.03
CA GLN A 47 -11.52 -13.12 -8.70
C GLN A 47 -12.91 -13.02 -9.35
N ASP A 48 -13.52 -11.83 -9.28
CA ASP A 48 -14.82 -11.59 -9.91
C ASP A 48 -14.75 -11.77 -11.42
N MET A 49 -13.70 -11.24 -12.05
CA MET A 49 -13.48 -11.38 -13.48
C MET A 49 -13.33 -12.85 -13.86
N PHE A 50 -12.55 -13.59 -13.08
CA PHE A 50 -12.33 -15.01 -13.29
C PHE A 50 -13.65 -15.78 -13.21
N LEU A 51 -14.48 -15.49 -12.22
CA LEU A 51 -15.79 -16.13 -12.07
C LEU A 51 -16.73 -15.81 -13.24
N ARG A 52 -16.69 -14.58 -13.73
CA ARG A 52 -17.49 -14.19 -14.89
C ARG A 52 -17.07 -14.92 -16.14
N ILE A 53 -15.75 -15.05 -16.35
CA ILE A 53 -15.23 -15.80 -17.48
C ILE A 53 -15.63 -17.27 -17.41
N ASP A 54 -15.49 -17.85 -16.22
CA ASP A 54 -15.87 -19.24 -15.98
C ASP A 54 -17.36 -19.49 -16.24
N SER A 55 -18.22 -18.59 -15.74
CA SER A 55 -19.66 -18.65 -15.97
C SER A 55 -19.99 -18.55 -17.45
N THR A 56 -19.34 -17.65 -18.15
CA THR A 56 -19.55 -17.45 -19.59
C THR A 56 -19.12 -18.71 -20.37
N LEU A 57 -18.00 -19.29 -20.02
CA LEU A 57 -17.54 -20.53 -20.66
C LEU A 57 -18.53 -21.68 -20.42
N THR A 58 -19.05 -21.78 -19.23
CA THR A 58 -20.02 -22.80 -18.86
C THR A 58 -21.30 -22.64 -19.69
N LEU A 59 -21.78 -21.41 -19.86
CA LEU A 59 -22.94 -21.13 -20.69
C LEU A 59 -22.72 -21.48 -22.16
N ILE A 60 -21.54 -21.14 -22.69
CA ILE A 60 -21.19 -21.48 -24.08
C ILE A 60 -21.15 -22.98 -24.29
N LYS A 61 -20.54 -23.71 -23.36
CA LYS A 61 -20.49 -25.17 -23.43
C LYS A 61 -21.89 -25.79 -23.36
N ALA A 62 -22.75 -25.26 -22.50
CA ALA A 62 -24.13 -25.75 -22.39
C ALA A 62 -24.89 -25.52 -23.68
N GLN A 63 -24.73 -24.37 -24.33
CA GLN A 63 -25.37 -24.09 -25.60
C GLN A 63 -24.86 -25.00 -26.70
N ASN A 64 -23.56 -25.24 -26.76
CA ASN A 64 -22.98 -26.12 -27.77
C ASN A 64 -23.38 -27.57 -27.56
N SER A 65 -23.56 -27.99 -26.32
CA SER A 65 -23.99 -29.36 -25.99
C SER A 65 -25.47 -29.60 -26.28
N GLY A 66 -26.24 -28.52 -26.34
CA GLY A 66 -27.68 -28.63 -26.61
C GLY A 66 -28.03 -28.78 -28.10
N GLU A 67 -27.02 -28.65 -28.92
CA GLU A 67 -27.18 -28.86 -30.35
C GLU A 67 -27.04 -30.32 -30.75
#